data_25b8f59e4fddba0c68ca567486d18d0c
#
_entry.id   25b8f59e4fddba0c68ca567486d18d0c
#
_cell.length_a   1.000
_cell.length_b   1.000
_cell.length_c   1.000
_cell.angle_alpha   90.00
_cell.angle_beta   90.00
_cell.angle_gamma   90.00
#
_symmetry.space_group_name_H-M   'P 1'
#
loop_
_entity.id
_entity.type
_entity.pdbx_description
1 polymer ?
#
loop_
_entity_poly.entity_id
_entity_poly.type
_entity_poly.pdbx_seq_one_letter_code
_entity_poly.pdbx_strand_id
1 'polypeptide(L)'
;AYNQFKLPGETAPTTIVNTPNETENAVMNLIATNMERQNLVPTAFEGFVPWGHFKDIKQIVKSGIFYPVFTTGLSGNGKTLMIEQVHAEMGKELIRVNITIETDEDDLLGGFRLVNGETKFVPGPVVEAMERGCTLLLDECDLGSNKLMCLQPVLEGKGVYLKKVNKWVTPKEGFNVMATANTKGKGSEDGRFIGTNILNEAFLERFAITIEQPYPAASVEKKIVLGSMKKYGAVDEDFATNLVTWSE
;
A
#
# COMPACT_ATOMS: atom_id res chain seq x y z
N ALA A 1 -45.60 36.71 14.24
CA ALA A 1 -45.75 36.41 15.68
C ALA A 1 -46.50 35.09 15.82
N TYR A 2 -45.81 34.00 16.12
CA TYR A 2 -46.41 32.71 16.46
C TYR A 2 -46.46 32.59 17.98
N ASN A 3 -47.68 32.50 18.52
CA ASN A 3 -47.95 32.26 19.94
C ASN A 3 -47.48 30.82 20.29
N GLN A 4 -46.49 30.72 21.16
CA GLN A 4 -46.16 29.47 21.82
C GLN A 4 -47.09 29.28 23.02
N PHE A 5 -47.96 28.27 22.98
CA PHE A 5 -48.72 27.81 24.13
C PHE A 5 -47.75 27.02 25.05
N LYS A 6 -47.55 27.51 26.29
CA LYS A 6 -46.90 26.77 27.36
C LYS A 6 -47.97 26.12 28.23
N LEU A 7 -47.88 24.81 28.41
CA LEU A 7 -48.64 24.07 29.42
C LEU A 7 -48.04 24.29 30.81
N PRO A 8 -48.86 24.51 31.87
CA PRO A 8 -48.35 24.67 33.22
C PRO A 8 -47.86 23.30 33.74
N GLY A 9 -46.57 23.17 34.06
CA GLY A 9 -46.02 22.00 34.74
C GLY A 9 -44.84 21.32 34.07
N GLU A 10 -44.38 21.77 32.89
CA GLU A 10 -43.16 21.20 32.26
C GLU A 10 -41.93 21.97 32.76
N THR A 11 -41.12 21.29 33.56
CA THR A 11 -39.73 21.68 33.81
C THR A 11 -38.93 21.45 32.52
N ALA A 12 -38.21 22.47 32.07
CA ALA A 12 -37.33 22.38 30.89
C ALA A 12 -36.43 21.17 31.00
N PRO A 13 -36.23 20.39 29.90
CA PRO A 13 -35.30 19.30 29.92
C PRO A 13 -33.90 19.87 30.18
N THR A 14 -33.28 19.40 31.27
CA THR A 14 -31.88 19.68 31.57
C THR A 14 -31.07 19.09 30.45
N THR A 15 -30.50 19.92 29.59
CA THR A 15 -29.54 19.48 28.59
C THR A 15 -28.33 18.93 29.35
N ILE A 16 -28.21 17.62 29.42
CA ILE A 16 -27.00 16.97 29.92
C ILE A 16 -25.94 17.25 28.85
N VAL A 17 -25.16 18.29 29.07
CA VAL A 17 -23.92 18.49 28.34
C VAL A 17 -22.96 17.42 28.90
N ASN A 18 -22.87 16.29 28.20
CA ASN A 18 -21.82 15.34 28.44
C ASN A 18 -20.48 16.00 28.02
N THR A 19 -19.84 16.68 28.94
CA THR A 19 -18.43 17.01 28.81
C THR A 19 -17.67 15.67 28.83
N PRO A 20 -16.89 15.36 27.77
CA PRO A 20 -16.10 14.13 27.76
C PRO A 20 -15.24 14.07 29.01
N ASN A 21 -15.26 12.94 29.69
CA ASN A 21 -14.50 12.71 30.90
C ASN A 21 -13.00 12.88 30.57
N GLU A 22 -12.19 13.46 31.42
CA GLU A 22 -10.74 13.67 31.21
C GLU A 22 -10.03 12.35 30.82
N THR A 23 -10.54 11.22 31.31
CA THR A 23 -10.06 9.88 30.95
C THR A 23 -10.38 9.49 29.51
N GLU A 24 -11.55 9.86 28.98
CA GLU A 24 -11.92 9.62 27.58
C GLU A 24 -11.09 10.48 26.61
N ASN A 25 -10.84 11.72 26.99
CA ASN A 25 -9.95 12.61 26.22
C ASN A 25 -8.50 12.12 26.24
N ALA A 26 -8.02 11.58 27.36
CA ALA A 26 -6.68 11.00 27.48
C ALA A 26 -6.55 9.72 26.61
N VAL A 27 -7.57 8.85 26.61
CA VAL A 27 -7.58 7.64 25.75
C VAL A 27 -7.67 8.02 24.27
N MET A 28 -8.51 9.00 23.91
CA MET A 28 -8.61 9.50 22.52
C MET A 28 -7.30 10.12 22.05
N ASN A 29 -6.62 10.90 22.89
CA ASN A 29 -5.33 11.48 22.58
C ASN A 29 -4.23 10.40 22.48
N LEU A 30 -4.26 9.35 23.30
CA LEU A 30 -3.35 8.20 23.24
C LEU A 30 -3.55 7.41 21.92
N ILE A 31 -4.79 7.19 21.51
CA ILE A 31 -5.11 6.51 20.26
C ILE A 31 -4.67 7.35 19.06
N ALA A 32 -4.99 8.65 19.05
CA ALA A 32 -4.56 9.57 18.00
C ALA A 32 -3.02 9.67 17.93
N THR A 33 -2.34 9.78 19.07
CA THR A 33 -0.87 9.87 19.14
C THR A 33 -0.19 8.57 18.72
N ASN A 34 -0.81 7.40 18.98
CA ASN A 34 -0.29 6.11 18.53
C ASN A 34 -0.49 5.90 17.02
N MET A 35 -1.61 6.37 16.44
CA MET A 35 -1.84 6.30 14.99
C MET A 35 -0.89 7.22 14.21
N GLU A 36 -0.55 8.41 14.76
CA GLU A 36 0.40 9.34 14.13
C GLU A 36 1.86 8.89 14.19
N ARG A 37 2.19 7.94 15.08
CA ARG A 37 3.57 7.48 15.31
C ARG A 37 3.85 6.06 14.88
N GLN A 38 2.90 5.38 14.24
CA GLN A 38 3.16 4.04 13.74
C GLN A 38 4.28 4.09 12.70
N ASN A 39 5.38 3.40 12.98
CA ASN A 39 6.47 3.21 12.02
C ASN A 39 6.04 2.20 10.96
N LEU A 40 6.02 2.65 9.71
CA LEU A 40 5.61 1.84 8.56
C LEU A 40 6.80 1.32 7.75
N VAL A 41 8.00 1.32 8.32
CA VAL A 41 9.16 0.68 7.70
C VAL A 41 8.96 -0.83 7.73
N PRO A 42 9.03 -1.52 6.57
CA PRO A 42 8.88 -2.97 6.53
C PRO A 42 9.94 -3.68 7.38
N THR A 43 9.58 -4.85 7.92
CA THR A 43 10.52 -5.68 8.64
C THR A 43 11.50 -6.33 7.66
N ALA A 44 12.79 -6.23 7.93
CA ALA A 44 13.81 -6.92 7.14
C ALA A 44 13.64 -8.44 7.25
N PHE A 45 13.61 -9.12 6.09
CA PHE A 45 13.57 -10.58 6.05
C PHE A 45 14.97 -11.14 6.22
N GLU A 46 15.20 -11.87 7.31
CA GLU A 46 16.47 -12.50 7.61
C GLU A 46 16.79 -13.58 6.57
N GLY A 47 17.95 -13.46 5.95
CA GLY A 47 18.37 -14.37 4.88
C GLY A 47 17.90 -13.98 3.47
N PHE A 48 17.38 -12.77 3.31
CA PHE A 48 17.06 -12.27 1.97
C PHE A 48 18.29 -12.24 1.07
N VAL A 49 18.16 -12.77 -0.13
CA VAL A 49 19.20 -12.75 -1.16
C VAL A 49 18.78 -11.79 -2.27
N PRO A 50 19.45 -10.66 -2.46
CA PRO A 50 19.10 -9.72 -3.52
C PRO A 50 19.46 -10.27 -4.91
N TRP A 51 18.52 -10.15 -5.85
CA TRP A 51 18.73 -10.49 -7.26
C TRP A 51 17.91 -9.59 -8.18
N GLY A 52 18.06 -9.78 -9.48
CA GLY A 52 17.31 -9.03 -10.49
C GLY A 52 17.46 -7.52 -10.32
N HIS A 53 16.35 -6.83 -10.29
CA HIS A 53 16.31 -5.36 -10.25
C HIS A 53 16.38 -4.75 -8.83
N PHE A 54 16.83 -5.52 -7.84
CA PHE A 54 16.94 -5.02 -6.46
C PHE A 54 17.77 -3.72 -6.35
N LYS A 55 18.91 -3.67 -7.08
CA LYS A 55 19.81 -2.50 -7.06
C LYS A 55 19.15 -1.29 -7.73
N ASP A 56 18.40 -1.50 -8.80
CA ASP A 56 17.73 -0.44 -9.55
C ASP A 56 16.63 0.19 -8.69
N ILE A 57 15.78 -0.63 -8.07
CA ILE A 57 14.74 -0.17 -7.13
C ILE A 57 15.39 0.58 -5.95
N LYS A 58 16.50 0.06 -5.42
CA LYS A 58 17.21 0.72 -4.31
C LYS A 58 17.75 2.10 -4.70
N GLN A 59 18.25 2.27 -5.93
CA GLN A 59 18.69 3.58 -6.43
C GLN A 59 17.51 4.55 -6.58
N ILE A 60 16.37 4.09 -7.09
CA ILE A 60 15.16 4.90 -7.22
C ILE A 60 14.71 5.39 -5.85
N VAL A 61 14.57 4.49 -4.87
CA VAL A 61 14.15 4.84 -3.50
C VAL A 61 15.17 5.79 -2.83
N LYS A 62 16.48 5.56 -3.09
CA LYS A 62 17.55 6.41 -2.57
C LYS A 62 17.51 7.83 -3.14
N SER A 63 17.13 7.99 -4.40
CA SER A 63 17.11 9.29 -5.07
C SER A 63 16.11 10.28 -4.44
N GLY A 64 15.04 9.76 -3.83
CA GLY A 64 13.94 10.58 -3.30
C GLY A 64 13.15 11.32 -4.38
N ILE A 65 13.47 11.08 -5.65
CA ILE A 65 12.78 11.69 -6.79
C ILE A 65 11.53 10.87 -7.11
N PHE A 66 10.46 11.55 -7.48
CA PHE A 66 9.21 10.92 -7.87
C PHE A 66 9.38 10.22 -9.23
N TYR A 67 9.51 8.90 -9.19
CA TYR A 67 9.54 8.01 -10.36
C TYR A 67 8.61 6.83 -10.12
N PRO A 68 7.36 6.89 -10.59
CA PRO A 68 6.45 5.75 -10.50
C PRO A 68 7.00 4.53 -11.22
N VAL A 69 7.02 3.38 -10.54
CA VAL A 69 7.59 2.12 -11.01
C VAL A 69 6.53 1.06 -11.15
N PHE A 70 6.42 0.46 -12.32
CA PHE A 70 5.59 -0.71 -12.57
C PHE A 70 6.48 -1.96 -12.67
N THR A 71 6.34 -2.89 -11.72
CA THR A 71 7.11 -4.13 -11.68
C THR A 71 6.23 -5.30 -12.08
N THR A 72 6.52 -5.90 -13.22
CA THR A 72 5.79 -7.07 -13.73
C THR A 72 6.65 -8.33 -13.66
N GLY A 73 6.03 -9.47 -13.88
CA GLY A 73 6.69 -10.78 -13.94
C GLY A 73 5.83 -11.87 -13.33
N LEU A 74 6.19 -13.12 -13.53
CA LEU A 74 5.41 -14.28 -13.09
C LEU A 74 5.20 -14.31 -11.58
N SER A 75 4.16 -15.01 -11.14
CA SER A 75 3.85 -15.16 -9.71
C SER A 75 4.99 -15.89 -8.99
N GLY A 76 5.25 -15.53 -7.72
CA GLY A 76 6.26 -16.20 -6.89
C GLY A 76 7.71 -15.76 -7.16
N ASN A 77 7.98 -14.85 -8.08
CA ASN A 77 9.33 -14.36 -8.37
C ASN A 77 9.84 -13.26 -7.44
N GLY A 78 9.13 -12.97 -6.34
CA GLY A 78 9.60 -12.09 -5.27
C GLY A 78 9.50 -10.59 -5.56
N LYS A 79 8.67 -10.13 -6.49
CA LYS A 79 8.46 -8.70 -6.81
C LYS A 79 8.16 -7.85 -5.58
N THR A 80 7.12 -8.21 -4.86
CA THR A 80 6.64 -7.50 -3.66
C THR A 80 7.69 -7.54 -2.56
N LEU A 81 8.27 -8.72 -2.28
CA LEU A 81 9.32 -8.89 -1.28
C LEU A 81 10.55 -8.03 -1.60
N MET A 82 10.96 -7.95 -2.87
CA MET A 82 12.08 -7.12 -3.31
C MET A 82 11.85 -5.64 -2.93
N ILE A 83 10.67 -5.11 -3.20
CA ILE A 83 10.33 -3.71 -2.88
C ILE A 83 10.33 -3.50 -1.36
N GLU A 84 9.70 -4.39 -0.61
CA GLU A 84 9.67 -4.34 0.85
C GLU A 84 11.09 -4.40 1.45
N GLN A 85 11.96 -5.27 0.94
CA GLN A 85 13.33 -5.39 1.45
C GLN A 85 14.21 -4.18 1.14
N VAL A 86 14.01 -3.55 -0.01
CA VAL A 86 14.68 -2.27 -0.31
C VAL A 86 14.30 -1.21 0.72
N HIS A 87 13.01 -1.08 1.03
CA HIS A 87 12.54 -0.11 2.02
C HIS A 87 13.02 -0.44 3.43
N ALA A 88 13.00 -1.73 3.81
CA ALA A 88 13.53 -2.21 5.09
C ALA A 88 15.02 -1.87 5.26
N GLU A 89 15.86 -2.17 4.27
CA GLU A 89 17.29 -1.85 4.31
C GLU A 89 17.58 -0.36 4.38
N MET A 90 16.71 0.46 3.81
CA MET A 90 16.88 1.91 3.77
C MET A 90 16.21 2.64 4.93
N GLY A 91 15.47 1.93 5.78
CA GLY A 91 14.69 2.54 6.85
C GLY A 91 13.62 3.51 6.33
N LYS A 92 13.05 3.23 5.15
CA LYS A 92 12.02 4.05 4.51
C LYS A 92 10.64 3.46 4.72
N GLU A 93 9.66 4.30 5.04
CA GLU A 93 8.29 3.87 5.18
C GLU A 93 7.69 3.42 3.84
N LEU A 94 6.84 2.40 3.91
CA LEU A 94 6.12 1.82 2.78
C LEU A 94 4.68 1.53 3.20
N ILE A 95 3.73 2.05 2.45
CA ILE A 95 2.31 1.70 2.60
C ILE A 95 1.95 0.76 1.46
N ARG A 96 1.64 -0.50 1.80
CA ARG A 96 1.20 -1.52 0.85
C ARG A 96 -0.30 -1.63 0.83
N VAL A 97 -0.86 -1.65 -0.37
CA VAL A 97 -2.28 -1.88 -0.62
C VAL A 97 -2.44 -3.04 -1.60
N ASN A 98 -3.06 -4.12 -1.16
CA ASN A 98 -3.41 -5.21 -2.06
C ASN A 98 -4.65 -4.79 -2.88
N ILE A 99 -4.48 -4.77 -4.18
CA ILE A 99 -5.55 -4.42 -5.12
C ILE A 99 -6.40 -5.65 -5.43
N THR A 100 -7.69 -5.45 -5.46
CA THR A 100 -8.67 -6.46 -5.84
C THR A 100 -9.65 -5.86 -6.84
N ILE A 101 -10.50 -6.69 -7.44
CA ILE A 101 -11.56 -6.21 -8.34
C ILE A 101 -12.54 -5.26 -7.66
N GLU A 102 -12.73 -5.41 -6.35
CA GLU A 102 -13.64 -4.59 -5.54
C GLU A 102 -13.03 -3.25 -5.12
N THR A 103 -11.69 -3.13 -5.15
CA THR A 103 -10.99 -1.93 -4.70
C THR A 103 -11.48 -0.69 -5.45
N ASP A 104 -11.87 0.33 -4.70
CA ASP A 104 -12.45 1.55 -5.24
C ASP A 104 -11.83 2.85 -4.69
N GLU A 105 -12.41 4.00 -5.09
CA GLU A 105 -11.94 5.33 -4.67
C GLU A 105 -12.02 5.49 -3.14
N ASP A 106 -13.03 4.90 -2.48
CA ASP A 106 -13.22 4.99 -1.04
C ASP A 106 -12.17 4.20 -0.26
N ASP A 107 -11.75 3.07 -0.81
CA ASP A 107 -10.69 2.26 -0.22
C ASP A 107 -9.32 2.92 -0.37
N LEU A 108 -9.09 3.60 -1.50
CA LEU A 108 -7.80 4.17 -1.85
C LEU A 108 -7.62 5.59 -1.31
N LEU A 109 -8.57 6.48 -1.55
CA LEU A 109 -8.49 7.90 -1.17
C LEU A 109 -9.14 8.18 0.18
N GLY A 110 -10.08 7.35 0.60
CA GLY A 110 -10.78 7.48 1.86
C GLY A 110 -12.28 7.74 1.71
N GLY A 111 -13.00 7.42 2.74
CA GLY A 111 -14.45 7.48 2.79
C GLY A 111 -15.00 7.77 4.16
N PHE A 112 -16.31 7.97 4.22
CA PHE A 112 -17.00 8.13 5.49
C PHE A 112 -17.10 6.77 6.21
N ARG A 113 -16.75 6.76 7.49
CA ARG A 113 -16.85 5.60 8.38
C ARG A 113 -17.54 6.01 9.68
N LEU A 114 -18.23 5.06 10.29
CA LEU A 114 -18.80 5.25 11.62
C LEU A 114 -17.69 5.05 12.65
N VAL A 115 -17.28 6.13 13.31
CA VAL A 115 -16.23 6.13 14.34
C VAL A 115 -16.84 6.67 15.62
N ASN A 116 -16.91 5.84 16.67
CA ASN A 116 -17.50 6.20 17.99
C ASN A 116 -18.92 6.79 17.89
N GLY A 117 -19.76 6.23 17.02
CA GLY A 117 -21.14 6.69 16.81
C GLY A 117 -21.30 7.93 15.94
N GLU A 118 -20.21 8.51 15.44
CA GLU A 118 -20.23 9.66 14.53
C GLU A 118 -19.72 9.28 13.15
N THR A 119 -20.32 9.85 12.12
CA THR A 119 -19.83 9.67 10.74
C THR A 119 -18.65 10.61 10.51
N LYS A 120 -17.46 10.03 10.33
CA LYS A 120 -16.21 10.77 10.08
C LYS A 120 -15.57 10.32 8.76
N PHE A 121 -14.94 11.27 8.07
CA PHE A 121 -14.10 10.93 6.93
C PHE A 121 -12.80 10.35 7.43
N VAL A 122 -12.46 9.15 6.96
CA VAL A 122 -11.20 8.47 7.25
C VAL A 122 -10.37 8.48 5.98
N PRO A 123 -9.17 9.10 5.98
CA PRO A 123 -8.27 9.07 4.84
C PRO A 123 -7.89 7.64 4.47
N GLY A 124 -7.77 7.37 3.17
CA GLY A 124 -7.29 6.09 2.67
C GLY A 124 -5.76 6.04 2.57
N PRO A 125 -5.20 4.86 2.29
CA PRO A 125 -3.76 4.63 2.27
C PRO A 125 -3.00 5.49 1.26
N VAL A 126 -3.62 5.87 0.16
CA VAL A 126 -3.02 6.77 -0.83
C VAL A 126 -2.80 8.16 -0.23
N VAL A 127 -3.84 8.68 0.43
CA VAL A 127 -3.77 9.99 1.09
C VAL A 127 -2.75 9.97 2.21
N GLU A 128 -2.72 8.89 3.00
CA GLU A 128 -1.74 8.71 4.08
C GLU A 128 -0.31 8.69 3.53
N ALA A 129 -0.05 7.95 2.44
CA ALA A 129 1.27 7.91 1.80
C ALA A 129 1.70 9.29 1.29
N MET A 130 0.78 10.04 0.66
CA MET A 130 1.04 11.40 0.18
C MET A 130 1.35 12.35 1.34
N GLU A 131 0.58 12.31 2.43
CA GLU A 131 0.77 13.18 3.60
C GLU A 131 2.02 12.81 4.42
N ARG A 132 2.45 11.55 4.42
CA ARG A 132 3.72 11.12 5.04
C ARG A 132 4.94 11.41 4.17
N GLY A 133 4.79 11.45 2.86
CA GLY A 133 5.91 11.52 1.91
C GLY A 133 6.64 10.18 1.79
N CYS A 134 5.93 9.07 1.88
CA CYS A 134 6.48 7.72 1.78
C CYS A 134 6.06 7.00 0.49
N THR A 135 6.60 5.82 0.25
CA THR A 135 6.24 5.03 -0.93
C THR A 135 4.90 4.33 -0.73
N LEU A 136 4.01 4.49 -1.72
CA LEU A 136 2.79 3.70 -1.88
C LEU A 136 3.08 2.50 -2.78
N LEU A 137 2.80 1.30 -2.32
CA LEU A 137 2.89 0.06 -3.11
C LEU A 137 1.48 -0.46 -3.43
N LEU A 138 1.11 -0.41 -4.70
CA LEU A 138 -0.09 -1.03 -5.25
C LEU A 138 0.24 -2.47 -5.64
N ASP A 139 -0.07 -3.42 -4.77
CA ASP A 139 0.28 -4.81 -4.98
C ASP A 139 -0.82 -5.53 -5.76
N GLU A 140 -0.42 -6.35 -6.74
CA GLU A 140 -1.31 -7.08 -7.65
C GLU A 140 -2.28 -6.16 -8.41
N CYS A 141 -1.79 -5.02 -8.92
CA CYS A 141 -2.63 -3.98 -9.51
C CYS A 141 -3.38 -4.45 -10.77
N ASP A 142 -2.97 -5.53 -11.41
CA ASP A 142 -3.66 -6.15 -12.55
C ASP A 142 -4.94 -6.92 -12.16
N LEU A 143 -5.23 -7.09 -10.86
CA LEU A 143 -6.53 -7.55 -10.38
C LEU A 143 -7.55 -6.40 -10.33
N GLY A 144 -7.09 -5.16 -10.37
CA GLY A 144 -7.93 -3.97 -10.25
C GLY A 144 -8.83 -3.73 -11.45
N SER A 145 -9.86 -2.95 -11.24
CA SER A 145 -10.79 -2.50 -12.27
C SER A 145 -10.48 -1.07 -12.74
N ASN A 146 -11.28 -0.54 -13.68
CA ASN A 146 -11.19 0.87 -14.10
C ASN A 146 -11.37 1.88 -12.96
N LYS A 147 -11.80 1.45 -11.78
CA LYS A 147 -11.88 2.31 -10.58
C LYS A 147 -10.50 2.85 -10.14
N LEU A 148 -9.40 2.16 -10.53
CA LEU A 148 -8.03 2.65 -10.29
C LEU A 148 -7.70 3.95 -11.03
N MET A 149 -8.53 4.38 -11.97
CA MET A 149 -8.33 5.64 -12.70
C MET A 149 -8.40 6.89 -11.79
N CYS A 150 -8.96 6.77 -10.59
CA CYS A 150 -8.90 7.83 -9.56
C CYS A 150 -7.45 8.18 -9.16
N LEU A 151 -6.49 7.28 -9.41
CA LEU A 151 -5.07 7.45 -9.09
C LEU A 151 -4.27 8.19 -10.18
N GLN A 152 -4.87 8.55 -11.32
CA GLN A 152 -4.14 9.23 -12.39
C GLN A 152 -3.36 10.47 -11.91
N PRO A 153 -3.97 11.43 -11.17
CA PRO A 153 -3.23 12.59 -10.68
C PRO A 153 -2.09 12.21 -9.73
N VAL A 154 -2.29 11.16 -8.93
CA VAL A 154 -1.31 10.65 -7.98
C VAL A 154 -0.09 10.08 -8.72
N LEU A 155 -0.31 9.32 -9.80
CA LEU A 155 0.76 8.77 -10.66
C LEU A 155 1.52 9.85 -11.44
N GLU A 156 0.93 11.04 -11.59
CA GLU A 156 1.59 12.20 -12.16
C GLU A 156 2.36 13.04 -11.11
N GLY A 157 2.39 12.61 -9.86
CA GLY A 157 3.01 13.36 -8.76
C GLY A 157 2.23 14.62 -8.37
N LYS A 158 0.98 14.72 -8.80
CA LYS A 158 0.10 15.86 -8.55
C LYS A 158 -0.77 15.63 -7.31
N GLY A 159 -1.33 16.71 -6.81
CA GLY A 159 -2.32 16.64 -5.75
C GLY A 159 -3.63 16.00 -6.22
N VAL A 160 -4.38 15.43 -5.30
CA VAL A 160 -5.70 14.87 -5.50
C VAL A 160 -6.76 15.66 -4.73
N TYR A 161 -7.91 15.88 -5.37
CA TYR A 161 -9.03 16.55 -4.75
C TYR A 161 -10.00 15.53 -4.15
N LEU A 162 -10.10 15.54 -2.83
CA LEU A 162 -11.04 14.70 -2.08
C LEU A 162 -12.45 15.30 -2.12
N LYS A 163 -13.25 14.88 -3.09
CA LYS A 163 -14.60 15.42 -3.34
C LYS A 163 -15.51 15.37 -2.12
N LYS A 164 -15.39 14.31 -1.30
CA LYS A 164 -16.26 14.07 -0.14
C LYS A 164 -16.07 15.07 0.98
N VAL A 165 -14.89 15.65 1.09
CA VAL A 165 -14.52 16.60 2.17
C VAL A 165 -14.06 17.94 1.64
N ASN A 166 -14.14 18.13 0.31
CA ASN A 166 -13.80 19.39 -0.35
C ASN A 166 -12.36 19.84 -0.03
N LYS A 167 -11.40 18.91 -0.04
CA LYS A 167 -10.01 19.15 0.38
C LYS A 167 -9.03 18.73 -0.71
N TRP A 168 -8.03 19.56 -0.99
CA TRP A 168 -6.85 19.17 -1.78
C TRP A 168 -5.82 18.51 -0.88
N VAL A 169 -5.22 17.43 -1.37
CA VAL A 169 -4.05 16.77 -0.76
C VAL A 169 -2.93 16.82 -1.79
N THR A 170 -1.80 17.39 -1.37
CA THR A 170 -0.58 17.47 -2.20
C THR A 170 0.46 16.53 -1.63
N PRO A 171 1.17 15.75 -2.46
CA PRO A 171 2.19 14.83 -1.96
C PRO A 171 3.35 15.61 -1.34
N LYS A 172 3.81 15.13 -0.18
CA LYS A 172 5.04 15.63 0.45
C LYS A 172 6.28 15.06 -0.23
N GLU A 173 7.41 15.71 0.01
CA GLU A 173 8.72 15.25 -0.46
C GLU A 173 8.99 13.81 -0.02
N GLY A 174 9.55 12.99 -0.93
CA GLY A 174 9.80 11.57 -0.71
C GLY A 174 8.66 10.64 -1.12
N PHE A 175 7.47 11.19 -1.41
CA PHE A 175 6.37 10.37 -1.93
C PHE A 175 6.73 9.75 -3.28
N ASN A 176 6.44 8.48 -3.43
CA ASN A 176 6.56 7.75 -4.70
C ASN A 176 5.49 6.66 -4.80
N VAL A 177 5.26 6.16 -6.01
CA VAL A 177 4.32 5.07 -6.25
C VAL A 177 5.05 3.92 -6.92
N MET A 178 4.86 2.72 -6.38
CA MET A 178 5.30 1.47 -6.99
C MET A 178 4.09 0.55 -7.17
N ALA A 179 4.07 -0.20 -8.25
CA ALA A 179 3.03 -1.20 -8.48
C ALA A 179 3.65 -2.54 -8.86
N THR A 180 3.00 -3.63 -8.44
CA THR A 180 3.33 -4.99 -8.91
C THR A 180 2.18 -5.57 -9.70
N ALA A 181 2.50 -6.42 -10.66
CA ALA A 181 1.54 -7.16 -11.46
C ALA A 181 2.11 -8.50 -11.90
N ASN A 182 1.26 -9.49 -12.11
CA ASN A 182 1.66 -10.78 -12.67
C ASN A 182 1.61 -10.78 -14.20
N THR A 183 0.92 -9.81 -14.78
CA THR A 183 0.82 -9.58 -16.22
C THR A 183 1.43 -8.22 -16.58
N LYS A 184 1.67 -7.99 -17.88
CA LYS A 184 2.14 -6.68 -18.36
C LYS A 184 0.99 -5.66 -18.49
N GLY A 185 -0.10 -5.84 -17.76
CA GLY A 185 -1.31 -5.02 -17.87
C GLY A 185 -2.23 -5.42 -19.02
N LYS A 186 -1.88 -6.47 -19.78
CA LYS A 186 -2.67 -6.95 -20.93
C LYS A 186 -3.64 -8.09 -20.58
N GLY A 187 -3.76 -8.41 -19.29
CA GLY A 187 -4.51 -9.58 -18.84
C GLY A 187 -3.75 -10.89 -19.10
N SER A 188 -4.41 -12.03 -18.83
CA SER A 188 -3.82 -13.34 -19.07
C SER A 188 -4.18 -13.84 -20.46
N GLU A 189 -3.24 -13.76 -21.39
CA GLU A 189 -3.44 -14.27 -22.77
C GLU A 189 -3.52 -15.81 -22.80
N ASP A 190 -2.85 -16.46 -21.86
CA ASP A 190 -2.76 -17.94 -21.75
C ASP A 190 -3.63 -18.55 -20.65
N GLY A 191 -4.47 -17.76 -19.99
CA GLY A 191 -5.37 -18.20 -18.93
C GLY A 191 -4.70 -18.63 -17.62
N ARG A 192 -3.39 -18.42 -17.46
CA ARG A 192 -2.65 -18.79 -16.24
C ARG A 192 -3.00 -17.92 -15.04
N PHE A 193 -3.38 -16.67 -15.27
CA PHE A 193 -3.71 -15.69 -14.24
C PHE A 193 -5.20 -15.36 -14.27
N ILE A 194 -5.99 -16.27 -13.70
CA ILE A 194 -7.45 -16.11 -13.61
C ILE A 194 -7.74 -14.86 -12.74
N GLY A 195 -8.63 -14.00 -13.22
CA GLY A 195 -9.05 -12.79 -12.51
C GLY A 195 -8.22 -11.55 -12.79
N THR A 196 -7.13 -11.64 -13.57
CA THR A 196 -6.43 -10.45 -14.03
C THR A 196 -7.23 -9.71 -15.10
N ASN A 197 -7.26 -8.39 -14.99
CA ASN A 197 -7.93 -7.50 -15.91
C ASN A 197 -6.93 -6.85 -16.87
N ILE A 198 -7.43 -6.41 -18.02
CA ILE A 198 -6.66 -5.51 -18.87
C ILE A 198 -6.67 -4.14 -18.22
N LEU A 199 -5.50 -3.68 -17.81
CA LEU A 199 -5.35 -2.35 -17.26
C LEU A 199 -5.50 -1.30 -18.36
N ASN A 200 -6.09 -0.16 -18.00
CA ASN A 200 -6.21 0.95 -18.93
C ASN A 200 -4.81 1.45 -19.34
N GLU A 201 -4.59 1.60 -20.63
CA GLU A 201 -3.30 2.02 -21.20
C GLU A 201 -2.85 3.37 -20.64
N ALA A 202 -3.80 4.33 -20.49
CA ALA A 202 -3.52 5.62 -19.89
C ALA A 202 -3.07 5.52 -18.40
N PHE A 203 -3.46 4.47 -17.68
CA PHE A 203 -2.94 4.20 -16.34
C PHE A 203 -1.49 3.71 -16.41
N LEU A 204 -1.19 2.77 -17.30
CA LEU A 204 0.15 2.20 -17.46
C LEU A 204 1.18 3.21 -17.95
N GLU A 205 0.80 4.10 -18.88
CA GLU A 205 1.69 5.14 -19.41
C GLU A 205 2.17 6.16 -18.38
N ARG A 206 1.51 6.23 -17.21
CA ARG A 206 1.92 7.12 -16.11
C ARG A 206 3.04 6.56 -15.25
N PHE A 207 3.37 5.28 -15.43
CA PHE A 207 4.56 4.72 -14.79
C PHE A 207 5.80 5.08 -15.62
N ALA A 208 6.67 5.90 -15.03
CA ALA A 208 7.90 6.34 -15.70
C ALA A 208 8.87 5.21 -15.97
N ILE A 209 8.82 4.14 -15.17
CA ILE A 209 9.73 3.00 -15.23
C ILE A 209 8.91 1.71 -15.21
N THR A 210 9.12 0.85 -16.19
CA THR A 210 8.57 -0.51 -16.20
C THR A 210 9.71 -1.51 -16.09
N ILE A 211 9.60 -2.43 -15.14
CA ILE A 211 10.61 -3.46 -14.84
C ILE A 211 9.94 -4.83 -14.99
N GLU A 212 10.60 -5.74 -15.69
CA GLU A 212 10.21 -7.15 -15.73
C GLU A 212 11.15 -7.95 -14.83
N GLN A 213 10.65 -8.37 -13.67
CA GLN A 213 11.41 -9.18 -12.73
C GLN A 213 11.42 -10.64 -13.19
N PRO A 214 12.58 -11.21 -13.53
CA PRO A 214 12.68 -12.63 -13.90
C PRO A 214 12.58 -13.53 -12.68
N TYR A 215 12.56 -14.84 -12.89
CA TYR A 215 12.92 -15.79 -11.83
C TYR A 215 14.41 -15.70 -11.51
N PRO A 216 14.82 -16.01 -10.26
CA PRO A 216 16.22 -16.06 -9.91
C PRO A 216 16.93 -17.16 -10.72
N ALA A 217 18.18 -16.92 -11.11
CA ALA A 217 19.00 -17.98 -11.69
C ALA A 217 19.27 -19.08 -10.64
N ALA A 218 19.49 -20.33 -11.08
CA ALA A 218 19.73 -21.51 -10.21
C ALA A 218 20.75 -21.25 -9.09
N SER A 219 21.82 -20.51 -9.38
CA SER A 219 22.83 -20.16 -8.38
C SER A 219 22.32 -19.22 -7.28
N VAL A 220 21.36 -18.37 -7.58
CA VAL A 220 20.69 -17.47 -6.63
C VAL A 220 19.64 -18.24 -5.86
N GLU A 221 18.86 -19.07 -6.55
CA GLU A 221 17.84 -19.92 -5.95
C GLU A 221 18.46 -20.88 -4.92
N LYS A 222 19.59 -21.52 -5.25
CA LYS A 222 20.36 -22.33 -4.30
C LYS A 222 20.74 -21.53 -3.03
N LYS A 223 21.17 -20.27 -3.19
CA LYS A 223 21.50 -19.42 -2.04
C LYS A 223 20.27 -19.11 -1.18
N ILE A 224 19.10 -18.89 -1.80
CA ILE A 224 17.84 -18.66 -1.10
C ILE A 224 17.46 -19.90 -0.29
N VAL A 225 17.53 -21.08 -0.91
CA VAL A 225 17.22 -22.36 -0.25
C VAL A 225 18.17 -22.59 0.94
N LEU A 226 19.47 -22.45 0.73
CA LEU A 226 20.48 -22.61 1.80
C LEU A 226 20.31 -21.59 2.93
N GLY A 227 19.95 -20.34 2.60
CA GLY A 227 19.63 -19.31 3.59
C GLY A 227 18.43 -19.70 4.45
N SER A 228 17.39 -20.23 3.84
CA SER A 228 16.20 -20.73 4.55
C SER A 228 16.55 -21.94 5.41
N MET A 229 17.31 -22.89 4.90
CA MET A 229 17.78 -24.08 5.65
C MET A 229 18.59 -23.68 6.89
N LYS A 230 19.49 -22.71 6.73
CA LYS A 230 20.31 -22.19 7.84
C LYS A 230 19.44 -21.63 8.98
N LYS A 231 18.36 -20.95 8.65
CA LYS A 231 17.42 -20.42 9.63
C LYS A 231 16.78 -21.52 10.49
N TYR A 232 16.56 -22.69 9.91
CA TYR A 232 15.96 -23.85 10.61
C TYR A 232 16.99 -24.87 11.13
N GLY A 233 18.29 -24.54 11.06
CA GLY A 233 19.35 -25.34 11.67
C GLY A 233 19.79 -26.61 10.91
N ALA A 234 19.32 -26.81 9.70
CA ALA A 234 19.65 -27.98 8.87
C ALA A 234 20.16 -27.53 7.49
N VAL A 235 21.46 -27.44 7.29
CA VAL A 235 22.06 -27.08 6.00
C VAL A 235 22.53 -28.34 5.27
N ASP A 236 21.95 -28.63 4.09
CA ASP A 236 22.30 -29.71 3.21
C ASP A 236 22.45 -29.17 1.79
N GLU A 237 23.69 -29.09 1.31
CA GLU A 237 24.00 -28.53 0.00
C GLU A 237 23.55 -29.42 -1.15
N ASP A 238 23.63 -30.75 -0.97
CA ASP A 238 23.21 -31.70 -2.00
C ASP A 238 21.70 -31.70 -2.17
N PHE A 239 20.96 -31.63 -1.05
CA PHE A 239 19.53 -31.48 -1.08
C PHE A 239 19.10 -30.15 -1.74
N ALA A 240 19.76 -29.05 -1.40
CA ALA A 240 19.47 -27.74 -2.01
C ALA A 240 19.73 -27.76 -3.52
N THR A 241 20.82 -28.41 -3.97
CA THR A 241 21.14 -28.54 -5.39
C THR A 241 20.10 -29.37 -6.13
N ASN A 242 19.72 -30.53 -5.56
CA ASN A 242 18.70 -31.39 -6.16
C ASN A 242 17.33 -30.71 -6.24
N LEU A 243 16.96 -29.96 -5.21
CA LEU A 243 15.69 -29.21 -5.18
C LEU A 243 15.65 -28.16 -6.30
N VAL A 244 16.72 -27.38 -6.49
CA VAL A 244 16.80 -26.38 -7.55
C VAL A 244 16.79 -27.03 -8.93
N THR A 245 17.53 -28.12 -9.12
CA THR A 245 17.54 -28.87 -10.40
C THR A 245 16.16 -29.46 -10.73
N TRP A 246 15.39 -29.82 -9.70
CA TRP A 246 14.03 -30.35 -9.91
C TRP A 246 13.03 -29.22 -10.25
N SER A 247 13.28 -27.99 -9.82
CA SER A 247 12.40 -26.83 -10.08
C SER A 247 12.56 -26.25 -11.49
N GLU A 248 13.68 -26.49 -12.16
CA GLU A 248 13.96 -26.12 -13.55
C GLU A 248 13.24 -27.04 -14.56
#